data_5afae88eb063452d51aa072f34abadbb
#
_entry.id   5afae88eb063452d51aa072f34abadbb
#
_cell.length_a   1.000
_cell.length_b   1.000
_cell.length_c   1.000
_cell.angle_alpha   90.00
_cell.angle_beta   90.00
_cell.angle_gamma   90.00
#
_symmetry.space_group_name_H-M   'P 1'
#
loop_
_entity.id
_entity.type
_entity.pdbx_description
1 polymer ?
#
loop_
_entity_poly.entity_id
_entity_poly.type
_entity_poly.pdbx_seq_one_letter_code
_entity_poly.pdbx_strand_id
1 'polypeptide(L)'
;MAKIEATKAEAEAEVISSIAKMPEPDRTLAGRVHQLIKQTNPSMDARTWYGMPAYYLDGKNICFFQIASKFKTRYCTLGFNPAAQLDDGEMWPTAFAVLEMTPEVEARIVELVSRATKQLLK
;
A
#
# COMPACT_ATOMS: atom_id res chain seq x y z
N MET A 1 16.90 -9.18 -17.32
CA MET A 1 17.12 -10.51 -16.84
C MET A 1 15.85 -11.21 -16.49
N ALA A 2 15.77 -12.44 -16.87
CA ALA A 2 14.61 -13.26 -16.57
C ALA A 2 14.29 -13.25 -15.09
N LYS A 3 15.34 -13.13 -14.31
CA LYS A 3 15.25 -13.10 -12.86
C LYS A 3 14.42 -11.95 -12.34
N ILE A 4 14.42 -10.83 -13.05
CA ILE A 4 13.69 -9.65 -12.58
C ILE A 4 12.19 -9.87 -12.65
N GLU A 5 11.71 -10.50 -13.69
CA GLU A 5 10.28 -10.73 -13.82
C GLU A 5 9.79 -11.81 -12.90
N ALA A 6 10.57 -12.89 -12.76
CA ALA A 6 10.27 -13.88 -11.75
C ALA A 6 10.24 -13.23 -10.38
N THR A 7 11.14 -12.27 -10.15
CA THR A 7 11.24 -11.57 -8.86
C THR A 7 9.99 -10.76 -8.55
N LYS A 8 9.35 -10.16 -9.57
CA LYS A 8 8.11 -9.41 -9.30
C LYS A 8 7.00 -10.33 -8.81
N ALA A 9 6.81 -11.46 -9.45
CA ALA A 9 5.80 -12.43 -9.02
C ALA A 9 6.13 -12.99 -7.65
N GLU A 10 7.41 -13.30 -7.43
CA GLU A 10 7.84 -13.81 -6.14
C GLU A 10 7.69 -12.78 -5.04
N ALA A 11 7.98 -11.52 -5.36
CA ALA A 11 7.84 -10.44 -4.38
C ALA A 11 6.39 -10.27 -3.97
N GLU A 12 5.46 -10.32 -4.91
CA GLU A 12 4.04 -10.21 -4.55
C GLU A 12 3.58 -11.41 -3.74
N ALA A 13 4.04 -12.61 -4.10
CA ALA A 13 3.72 -13.81 -3.34
C ALA A 13 4.23 -13.70 -1.91
N GLU A 14 5.39 -13.08 -1.72
CA GLU A 14 5.95 -12.83 -0.40
C GLU A 14 5.07 -11.89 0.41
N VAL A 15 4.57 -10.83 -0.22
CA VAL A 15 3.66 -9.90 0.43
C VAL A 15 2.39 -10.62 0.88
N ILE A 16 1.79 -11.40 -0.02
CA ILE A 16 0.58 -12.14 0.28
C ILE A 16 0.81 -13.12 1.42
N SER A 17 1.94 -13.83 1.39
CA SER A 17 2.30 -14.77 2.45
C SER A 17 2.50 -14.05 3.78
N SER A 18 3.15 -12.90 3.75
CA SER A 18 3.38 -12.08 4.93
C SER A 18 2.06 -11.63 5.55
N ILE A 19 1.11 -11.19 4.71
CA ILE A 19 -0.20 -10.77 5.18
C ILE A 19 -0.94 -11.94 5.84
N ALA A 20 -0.85 -13.12 5.24
CA ALA A 20 -1.53 -14.29 5.77
C ALA A 20 -1.05 -14.67 7.16
N LYS A 21 0.16 -14.27 7.53
CA LYS A 21 0.74 -14.57 8.83
C LYS A 21 0.48 -13.50 9.89
N MET A 22 -0.14 -12.40 9.50
CA MET A 22 -0.42 -11.32 10.44
C MET A 22 -1.53 -11.70 11.40
N PRO A 23 -1.49 -11.20 12.65
CA PRO A 23 -2.63 -11.39 13.56
C PRO A 23 -3.81 -10.53 13.11
N GLU A 24 -5.00 -10.89 13.60
CA GLU A 24 -6.16 -10.03 13.37
C GLU A 24 -6.15 -8.89 14.38
N PRO A 25 -6.64 -7.71 14.03
CA PRO A 25 -7.34 -7.38 12.77
C PRO A 25 -6.40 -6.97 11.63
N ASP A 26 -5.09 -6.98 11.86
CA ASP A 26 -4.11 -6.52 10.88
C ASP A 26 -4.24 -7.29 9.58
N ARG A 27 -4.42 -8.61 9.67
CA ARG A 27 -4.51 -9.47 8.50
C ARG A 27 -5.66 -9.06 7.58
N THR A 28 -6.83 -8.83 8.15
CA THR A 28 -7.99 -8.43 7.36
C THR A 28 -7.77 -7.06 6.74
N LEU A 29 -7.23 -6.11 7.52
CA LEU A 29 -6.99 -4.76 7.03
C LEU A 29 -5.93 -4.76 5.91
N ALA A 30 -4.81 -5.41 6.14
CA ALA A 30 -3.72 -5.43 5.16
C ALA A 30 -4.15 -6.15 3.88
N GLY A 31 -4.90 -7.24 4.02
CA GLY A 31 -5.38 -7.97 2.86
C GLY A 31 -6.34 -7.16 2.02
N ARG A 32 -7.21 -6.41 2.67
CA ARG A 32 -8.16 -5.57 1.93
C ARG A 32 -7.46 -4.38 1.26
N VAL A 33 -6.52 -3.77 1.97
CA VAL A 33 -5.73 -2.68 1.38
C VAL A 33 -4.98 -3.18 0.14
N HIS A 34 -4.39 -4.37 0.23
CA HIS A 34 -3.69 -4.97 -0.92
C HIS A 34 -4.63 -5.11 -2.12
N GLN A 35 -5.84 -5.65 -1.89
CA GLN A 35 -6.81 -5.80 -2.96
C GLN A 35 -7.19 -4.46 -3.57
N LEU A 36 -7.47 -3.48 -2.72
CA LEU A 36 -7.91 -2.16 -3.20
C LEU A 36 -6.82 -1.49 -4.05
N ILE A 37 -5.58 -1.56 -3.61
CA ILE A 37 -4.48 -0.96 -4.34
C ILE A 37 -4.30 -1.63 -5.70
N LYS A 38 -4.29 -2.97 -5.72
CA LYS A 38 -4.10 -3.69 -6.98
C LYS A 38 -5.26 -3.51 -7.93
N GLN A 39 -6.48 -3.37 -7.40
CA GLN A 39 -7.64 -3.10 -8.24
C GLN A 39 -7.63 -1.69 -8.79
N THR A 40 -7.18 -0.73 -7.98
CA THR A 40 -7.15 0.67 -8.40
C THR A 40 -6.10 0.90 -9.47
N ASN A 41 -4.93 0.29 -9.32
CA ASN A 41 -3.88 0.41 -10.31
C ASN A 41 -3.14 -0.91 -10.43
N PRO A 42 -3.57 -1.78 -11.35
CA PRO A 42 -2.95 -3.11 -11.51
C PRO A 42 -1.47 -3.07 -11.92
N SER A 43 -0.98 -1.93 -12.39
CA SER A 43 0.42 -1.81 -12.77
C SER A 43 1.36 -1.68 -11.58
N MET A 44 0.83 -1.47 -10.38
CA MET A 44 1.68 -1.36 -9.20
C MET A 44 2.22 -2.72 -8.80
N ASP A 45 3.50 -2.75 -8.46
CA ASP A 45 4.18 -3.94 -7.98
C ASP A 45 4.18 -3.96 -6.45
N ALA A 46 3.85 -5.11 -5.84
CA ALA A 46 3.87 -5.26 -4.40
C ALA A 46 5.18 -5.89 -3.97
N ARG A 47 5.82 -5.32 -2.95
CA ARG A 47 7.07 -5.85 -2.38
C ARG A 47 7.09 -5.60 -0.89
N THR A 48 7.83 -6.42 -0.15
CA THR A 48 8.08 -6.12 1.25
C THR A 48 9.15 -5.02 1.33
N TRP A 49 8.95 -4.10 2.28
CA TRP A 49 9.83 -2.96 2.50
C TRP A 49 9.89 -2.73 4.00
N TYR A 50 11.05 -2.99 4.59
CA TYR A 50 11.21 -2.99 6.05
C TYR A 50 10.15 -3.86 6.73
N GLY A 51 9.85 -5.00 6.11
CA GLY A 51 8.87 -5.92 6.65
C GLY A 51 7.41 -5.51 6.46
N MET A 52 7.15 -4.48 5.68
CA MET A 52 5.80 -3.99 5.41
C MET A 52 5.43 -4.20 3.95
N PRO A 53 4.13 -4.42 3.65
CA PRO A 53 3.69 -4.37 2.27
C PRO A 53 3.91 -2.97 1.70
N ALA A 54 4.54 -2.87 0.56
CA ALA A 54 4.77 -1.61 -0.12
C ALA A 54 4.44 -1.78 -1.60
N TYR A 55 4.08 -0.67 -2.24
CA TYR A 55 3.53 -0.70 -3.60
C TYR A 55 4.29 0.30 -4.46
N TYR A 56 4.85 -0.21 -5.56
CA TYR A 56 5.75 0.53 -6.42
C TYR A 56 5.13 0.75 -7.79
N LEU A 57 5.42 1.88 -8.39
CA LEU A 57 5.03 2.16 -9.78
C LEU A 57 6.27 2.67 -10.50
N ASP A 58 6.63 2.00 -11.59
CA ASP A 58 7.82 2.34 -12.39
C ASP A 58 9.07 2.41 -11.52
N GLY A 59 9.18 1.47 -10.58
CA GLY A 59 10.35 1.37 -9.72
C GLY A 59 10.37 2.33 -8.55
N LYS A 60 9.33 3.15 -8.38
CA LYS A 60 9.26 4.11 -7.29
C LYS A 60 8.26 3.66 -6.25
N ASN A 61 8.69 3.68 -4.98
CA ASN A 61 7.82 3.31 -3.86
C ASN A 61 6.77 4.40 -3.66
N ILE A 62 5.52 4.08 -3.95
CA ILE A 62 4.41 5.04 -3.85
C ILE A 62 3.83 5.04 -2.45
N CYS A 63 3.53 3.87 -1.90
CA CYS A 63 2.89 3.80 -0.60
C CYS A 63 3.21 2.48 0.09
N PHE A 64 2.90 2.42 1.40
CA PHE A 64 3.14 1.24 2.21
C PHE A 64 2.06 1.13 3.28
N PHE A 65 1.91 -0.07 3.84
CA PHE A 65 0.95 -0.30 4.90
C PHE A 65 1.67 -0.82 6.14
N GLN A 66 1.63 -0.03 7.22
CA GLN A 66 2.29 -0.36 8.48
C GLN A 66 1.27 -0.95 9.43
N ILE A 67 1.48 -2.20 9.86
CA ILE A 67 0.50 -2.86 10.72
C ILE A 67 0.70 -2.46 12.17
N ALA A 68 -0.41 -2.40 12.90
CA ALA A 68 -0.42 -1.91 14.28
C ALA A 68 0.34 -2.83 15.23
N SER A 69 0.16 -4.15 15.10
CA SER A 69 0.75 -5.09 16.04
C SER A 69 2.27 -5.08 16.00
N LYS A 70 2.85 -4.93 14.82
CA LYS A 70 4.30 -4.96 14.67
C LYS A 70 4.97 -3.76 15.33
N PHE A 71 4.32 -2.60 15.24
CA PHE A 71 4.89 -1.35 15.76
C PHE A 71 4.23 -0.92 17.06
N LYS A 72 3.32 -1.76 17.59
CA LYS A 72 2.65 -1.54 18.87
C LYS A 72 1.94 -0.20 18.92
N THR A 73 1.24 0.11 17.84
CA THR A 73 0.44 1.32 17.73
C THR A 73 -1.03 0.95 17.83
N ARG A 74 -1.87 1.96 18.03
CA ARG A 74 -3.29 1.78 18.23
C ARG A 74 -4.05 1.59 16.91
N TYR A 75 -3.43 1.92 15.79
CA TYR A 75 -4.03 1.82 14.46
C TYR A 75 -2.97 1.44 13.44
N CYS A 76 -3.41 0.94 12.27
CA CYS A 76 -2.52 0.73 11.15
C CYS A 76 -2.31 2.06 10.41
N THR A 77 -1.26 2.15 9.61
CA THR A 77 -0.95 3.38 8.89
C THR A 77 -0.80 3.09 7.40
N LEU A 78 -1.55 3.83 6.58
CA LEU A 78 -1.31 3.85 5.15
C LEU A 78 -0.46 5.10 4.88
N GLY A 79 0.80 4.88 4.51
CA GLY A 79 1.74 5.97 4.30
C GLY A 79 2.08 6.12 2.84
N PHE A 80 2.34 7.34 2.42
CA PHE A 80 2.72 7.66 1.05
C PHE A 80 4.09 8.29 1.03
N ASN A 81 4.89 7.90 0.05
CA ASN A 81 6.27 8.41 -0.11
C ASN A 81 6.28 9.59 -1.08
N PRO A 82 7.40 10.31 -1.18
CA PRO A 82 7.45 11.52 -2.02
C PRO A 82 7.07 11.32 -3.49
N ALA A 83 7.18 10.09 -4.01
CA ALA A 83 6.78 9.84 -5.40
C ALA A 83 5.27 9.86 -5.59
N ALA A 84 4.48 9.79 -4.51
CA ALA A 84 3.03 9.84 -4.60
C ALA A 84 2.58 11.27 -4.90
N GLN A 85 1.68 11.41 -5.87
CA GLN A 85 1.22 12.73 -6.34
C GLN A 85 -0.03 13.15 -5.56
N LEU A 86 0.15 13.45 -4.29
CA LEU A 86 -0.95 13.89 -3.43
C LEU A 86 -0.95 15.39 -3.17
N ASP A 87 -0.16 16.12 -3.93
CA ASP A 87 0.03 17.55 -3.74
C ASP A 87 -1.30 18.29 -3.66
N ASP A 88 -1.41 19.17 -2.68
CA ASP A 88 -2.61 19.97 -2.45
C ASP A 88 -2.17 21.26 -1.77
N GLY A 89 -1.89 22.29 -2.57
CA GLY A 89 -1.33 23.52 -2.07
C GLY A 89 0.11 23.36 -1.63
N GLU A 90 0.44 24.00 -0.53
CA GLU A 90 1.81 24.00 -0.01
C GLU A 90 2.02 22.98 1.12
N MET A 91 0.94 22.32 1.55
CA MET A 91 1.02 21.36 2.62
C MET A 91 -0.12 20.36 2.47
N TRP A 92 0.20 19.07 2.55
CA TRP A 92 -0.82 18.01 2.45
C TRP A 92 -0.41 16.80 3.30
N PRO A 93 -1.39 15.99 3.74
CA PRO A 93 -1.06 14.81 4.53
C PRO A 93 -0.51 13.69 3.66
N THR A 94 0.43 12.93 4.23
CA THR A 94 1.04 11.79 3.55
C THR A 94 0.91 10.50 4.32
N ALA A 95 0.34 10.52 5.53
CA ALA A 95 0.13 9.32 6.32
C ALA A 95 -1.26 9.35 6.92
N PHE A 96 -1.94 8.22 6.89
CA PHE A 96 -3.34 8.12 7.31
C PHE A 96 -3.50 6.95 8.25
N ALA A 97 -4.16 7.18 9.39
CA ALA A 97 -4.48 6.14 10.35
C ALA A 97 -5.66 5.33 9.83
N VAL A 98 -5.53 3.99 9.88
CA VAL A 98 -6.61 3.10 9.46
C VAL A 98 -6.96 2.22 10.65
N LEU A 99 -8.15 2.42 11.21
CA LEU A 99 -8.60 1.69 12.38
C LEU A 99 -9.51 0.52 11.99
N GLU A 100 -10.41 0.74 11.05
CA GLU A 100 -11.34 -0.26 10.57
C GLU A 100 -11.55 -0.09 9.07
N MET A 101 -11.97 -1.17 8.41
CA MET A 101 -12.24 -1.11 6.98
C MET A 101 -13.74 -0.97 6.78
N THR A 102 -14.18 0.28 6.67
CA THR A 102 -15.57 0.61 6.37
C THR A 102 -15.70 1.00 4.91
N PRO A 103 -16.92 1.06 4.35
CA PRO A 103 -17.08 1.52 2.97
C PRO A 103 -16.49 2.91 2.73
N GLU A 104 -16.59 3.81 3.72
CA GLU A 104 -15.99 5.14 3.60
C GLU A 104 -14.48 5.07 3.55
N VAL A 105 -13.88 4.23 4.38
CA VAL A 105 -12.43 4.05 4.38
C VAL A 105 -11.96 3.46 3.06
N GLU A 106 -12.67 2.46 2.54
CA GLU A 106 -12.32 1.86 1.27
C GLU A 106 -12.35 2.88 0.14
N ALA A 107 -13.41 3.67 0.09
CA ALA A 107 -13.54 4.69 -0.94
C ALA A 107 -12.40 5.72 -0.85
N ARG A 108 -12.03 6.07 0.37
CA ARG A 108 -10.95 7.02 0.58
C ARG A 108 -9.61 6.47 0.13
N ILE A 109 -9.35 5.19 0.43
CA ILE A 109 -8.10 4.55 -0.01
C ILE A 109 -8.03 4.53 -1.52
N VAL A 110 -9.12 4.15 -2.19
CA VAL A 110 -9.16 4.13 -3.66
C VAL A 110 -8.87 5.51 -4.21
N GLU A 111 -9.48 6.54 -3.64
CA GLU A 111 -9.27 7.90 -4.09
C GLU A 111 -7.81 8.32 -3.92
N LEU A 112 -7.24 8.03 -2.75
CA LEU A 112 -5.85 8.41 -2.47
C LEU A 112 -4.88 7.72 -3.41
N VAL A 113 -5.05 6.41 -3.62
CA VAL A 113 -4.16 5.66 -4.51
C VAL A 113 -4.31 6.14 -5.94
N SER A 114 -5.53 6.41 -6.37
CA SER A 114 -5.80 6.93 -7.70
C SER A 114 -5.09 8.26 -7.92
N ARG A 115 -5.22 9.18 -6.95
CA ARG A 115 -4.55 10.48 -7.03
C ARG A 115 -3.04 10.34 -6.99
N ALA A 116 -2.55 9.46 -6.12
CA ALA A 116 -1.12 9.29 -5.92
C ALA A 116 -0.40 8.85 -7.19
N THR A 117 -1.09 8.09 -8.05
CA THR A 117 -0.50 7.54 -9.27
C THR A 117 -0.98 8.25 -10.53
N LYS A 118 -1.84 9.24 -10.41
CA LYS A 118 -2.51 9.84 -11.56
C LYS A 118 -1.56 10.48 -12.57
N GLN A 119 -0.60 11.23 -12.07
CA GLN A 119 0.32 11.92 -12.97
C GLN A 119 1.28 10.96 -13.65
N LEU A 120 1.53 9.83 -13.04
CA LEU A 120 2.41 8.82 -13.61
C LEU A 120 1.73 8.06 -14.74
N LEU A 121 0.42 8.22 -14.88
CA LEU A 121 -0.34 7.55 -15.93
C LEU A 121 -0.45 8.40 -17.20
N LYS A 122 0.03 9.61 -17.16
CA LYS A 122 0.01 10.48 -18.35
C LYS A 122 1.17 10.16 -19.31
#